data_87a3707c474752989679971f85267210
#
_entry.id   87a3707c474752989679971f85267210
#
_cell.length_a   1.000
_cell.length_b   1.000
_cell.length_c   1.000
_cell.angle_alpha   90.00
_cell.angle_beta   90.00
_cell.angle_gamma   90.00
#
_symmetry.space_group_name_H-M   'P 1'
#
loop_
_entity.id
_entity.type
_entity.pdbx_description
1 polymer ?
#
loop_
_entity_poly.entity_id
_entity_poly.type
_entity_poly.pdbx_seq_one_letter_code
_entity_poly.pdbx_strand_id
1 'polypeptide(L)'
;MKKVLFISALALSFSLLSCTSPLVGTWVQPQTSYTQEQGFVLYKDGTAEDINVDYVQYESWEKNGDYLIIKGKNIGSVKREFSDTLKIESVDDNELILSQSGETIKYNRKVEK
;
A
#
# COMPACT_ATOMS: atom_id res chain seq x y z
N MET A 1 -22.33 -10.33 37.33
CA MET A 1 -22.06 -10.22 36.75
C MET A 1 -21.73 -10.15 36.04
N LYS A 2 -21.62 -10.04 36.17
CA LYS A 2 -21.15 -9.94 35.54
C LYS A 2 -20.83 -9.99 34.55
N LYS A 3 -20.63 -9.83 34.41
CA LYS A 3 -20.31 -9.80 33.47
C LYS A 3 -20.03 -9.70 32.52
N VAL A 4 -20.01 -9.53 32.64
CA VAL A 4 -19.74 -9.38 31.64
C VAL A 4 -19.36 -9.24 30.84
N LEU A 5 -19.19 -9.13 31.15
CA LEU A 5 -18.82 -9.05 30.35
C LEU A 5 -18.44 -9.12 29.52
N PHE A 6 -18.40 -9.17 29.63
CA PHE A 6 -18.00 -9.33 28.68
C PHE A 6 -17.89 -9.22 27.74
N ILE A 7 -18.17 -9.27 28.01
CA ILE A 7 -18.02 -9.22 27.04
C ILE A 7 -17.83 -8.81 26.18
N SER A 8 -17.72 -8.59 26.52
CA SER A 8 -17.41 -8.25 25.61
C SER A 8 -16.85 -8.12 24.93
N ALA A 9 -16.63 -8.05 25.33
CA ALA A 9 -15.88 -7.98 24.60
C ALA A 9 -15.66 -8.48 23.88
N LEU A 10 -15.81 -8.67 23.90
CA LEU A 10 -15.49 -9.10 22.94
C LEU A 10 -15.58 -8.95 22.00
N ALA A 11 -16.05 -8.81 22.24
CA ALA A 11 -16.05 -8.72 21.03
C ALA A 11 -15.44 -8.04 20.38
N LEU A 12 -14.97 -7.84 20.73
CA LEU A 12 -14.20 -7.18 20.12
C LEU A 12 -13.46 -7.61 19.47
N SER A 13 -13.31 -8.05 19.50
CA SER A 13 -12.50 -8.24 18.84
C SER A 13 -12.64 -8.74 17.71
N PHE A 14 -13.06 -8.80 17.59
CA PHE A 14 -13.06 -9.18 16.49
C PHE A 14 -13.17 -8.78 15.51
N SER A 15 -13.67 -8.86 15.58
CA SER A 15 -13.83 -7.90 14.51
C SER A 15 -12.56 -7.25 14.08
N LEU A 16 -11.65 -7.27 14.89
CA LEU A 16 -10.35 -6.72 14.52
C LEU A 16 -9.75 -7.44 13.38
N LEU A 17 -10.15 -8.65 13.18
CA LEU A 17 -9.64 -9.44 12.08
C LEU A 17 -10.01 -8.88 10.75
N SER A 18 -11.08 -8.10 10.71
CA SER A 18 -11.52 -7.55 9.45
C SER A 18 -10.84 -6.25 9.13
N CYS A 19 -9.80 -5.90 9.88
CA CYS A 19 -9.16 -4.61 9.71
C CYS A 19 -8.01 -4.62 8.73
N THR A 20 -7.95 -5.62 7.84
CA THR A 20 -6.97 -5.58 6.77
C THR A 20 -7.32 -4.45 5.83
N SER A 21 -6.37 -3.55 5.61
CA SER A 21 -6.58 -2.42 4.73
C SER A 21 -6.80 -2.90 3.30
N PRO A 22 -7.72 -2.28 2.55
CA PRO A 22 -7.84 -2.60 1.14
C PRO A 22 -6.58 -2.28 0.34
N LEU A 23 -5.65 -1.53 0.91
CA LEU A 23 -4.40 -1.23 0.25
C LEU A 23 -3.41 -2.39 0.26
N VAL A 24 -3.60 -3.37 1.13
CA VAL A 24 -2.69 -4.52 1.19
C VAL A 24 -2.80 -5.31 -0.11
N GLY A 25 -1.67 -5.60 -0.73
CA GLY A 25 -1.63 -6.38 -1.95
C GLY A 25 -0.56 -5.91 -2.91
N THR A 26 -0.61 -6.47 -4.09
CA THR A 26 0.35 -6.18 -5.15
C THR A 26 -0.34 -5.29 -6.19
N TRP A 27 0.26 -4.15 -6.46
CA TRP A 27 -0.31 -3.15 -7.35
C TRP A 27 0.66 -2.84 -8.46
N VAL A 28 0.21 -2.98 -9.71
CA VAL A 28 1.09 -2.79 -10.87
C VAL A 28 0.42 -1.88 -11.89
N GLN A 29 1.24 -1.09 -12.56
CA GLN A 29 0.78 -0.27 -13.67
C GLN A 29 0.62 -1.17 -14.89
N PRO A 30 -0.27 -0.80 -15.81
CA PRO A 30 -0.42 -1.57 -17.04
C PRO A 30 0.90 -1.64 -17.78
N GLN A 31 1.25 -2.83 -18.23
CA GLN A 31 2.47 -3.07 -18.98
C GLN A 31 2.29 -2.57 -20.41
N THR A 32 3.33 -1.95 -20.95
CA THR A 32 3.32 -1.49 -22.34
C THR A 32 4.36 -2.27 -23.13
N SER A 33 4.41 -2.01 -24.45
CA SER A 33 5.41 -2.63 -25.30
C SER A 33 6.83 -2.22 -24.94
N TYR A 34 6.96 -1.11 -24.25
CA TYR A 34 8.27 -0.51 -23.99
C TYR A 34 8.71 -0.59 -22.56
N THR A 35 7.82 -0.95 -21.65
CA THR A 35 8.15 -0.93 -20.24
C THR A 35 7.77 -2.24 -19.60
N GLN A 36 8.57 -2.62 -18.62
CA GLN A 36 8.23 -3.75 -17.77
C GLN A 36 7.12 -3.34 -16.82
N GLU A 37 6.48 -4.34 -16.28
CA GLU A 37 5.48 -4.14 -15.25
C GLU A 37 6.14 -3.46 -14.04
N GLN A 38 5.58 -2.36 -13.58
CA GLN A 38 6.10 -1.60 -12.46
C GLN A 38 5.03 -1.40 -11.42
N GLY A 39 5.45 -1.34 -10.17
CA GLY A 39 4.51 -1.10 -9.11
C GLY A 39 5.10 -1.36 -7.76
N PHE A 40 4.27 -1.86 -6.85
CA PHE A 40 4.72 -2.10 -5.49
C PHE A 40 3.84 -3.14 -4.82
N VAL A 41 4.37 -3.67 -3.73
CA VAL A 41 3.64 -4.58 -2.86
C VAL A 41 3.53 -3.92 -1.50
N LEU A 42 2.32 -3.88 -0.96
CA LEU A 42 2.08 -3.35 0.37
C LEU A 42 1.66 -4.51 1.26
N TYR A 43 2.48 -4.81 2.25
CA TYR A 43 2.23 -5.95 3.13
C TYR A 43 1.44 -5.54 4.35
N LYS A 44 0.73 -6.47 4.90
CA LYS A 44 -0.11 -6.24 6.06
C LYS A 44 0.65 -5.74 7.27
N ASP A 45 1.93 -6.13 7.37
CA ASP A 45 2.74 -5.74 8.51
C ASP A 45 3.35 -4.34 8.39
N GLY A 46 3.02 -3.61 7.33
CA GLY A 46 3.52 -2.26 7.14
C GLY A 46 4.80 -2.17 6.34
N THR A 47 5.31 -3.29 5.85
CA THR A 47 6.47 -3.25 4.97
C THR A 47 6.01 -3.12 3.53
N ALA A 48 6.91 -2.72 2.66
CA ALA A 48 6.61 -2.50 1.24
C ALA A 48 7.80 -2.91 0.40
N GLU A 49 7.50 -3.29 -0.85
CA GLU A 49 8.53 -3.61 -1.84
C GLU A 49 8.18 -2.94 -3.15
N ASP A 50 9.20 -2.55 -3.90
CA ASP A 50 9.00 -2.03 -5.24
C ASP A 50 9.09 -3.18 -6.24
N ILE A 51 8.45 -2.97 -7.40
CA ILE A 51 8.49 -3.94 -8.50
C ILE A 51 9.08 -3.23 -9.70
N ASN A 52 10.28 -3.66 -10.11
CA ASN A 52 10.95 -3.14 -11.31
C ASN A 52 11.08 -1.62 -11.33
N VAL A 53 11.28 -1.03 -10.17
CA VAL A 53 11.54 0.41 -10.08
C VAL A 53 13.01 0.57 -9.75
N ASP A 54 13.77 1.05 -10.73
CA ASP A 54 15.20 1.26 -10.56
C ASP A 54 15.40 2.44 -9.61
N TYR A 55 16.53 2.56 -9.01
CA TYR A 55 16.95 3.70 -8.21
C TYR A 55 16.28 3.83 -6.84
N VAL A 56 15.27 3.03 -6.53
CA VAL A 56 14.63 3.11 -5.23
C VAL A 56 14.45 1.72 -4.63
N GLN A 57 14.38 1.70 -3.31
CA GLN A 57 14.05 0.49 -2.58
C GLN A 57 13.00 0.88 -1.56
N TYR A 58 11.77 0.41 -1.74
CA TYR A 58 10.69 0.68 -0.80
C TYR A 58 10.90 -0.16 0.45
N GLU A 59 10.53 0.39 1.60
CA GLU A 59 10.72 -0.30 2.86
C GLU A 59 9.46 -0.40 3.68
N SER A 60 8.66 0.67 3.72
CA SER A 60 7.48 0.69 4.55
C SER A 60 6.40 1.56 3.95
N TRP A 61 5.19 1.37 4.44
CA TRP A 61 4.06 2.18 4.01
C TRP A 61 3.11 2.40 5.17
N GLU A 62 2.31 3.45 5.06
CA GLU A 62 1.24 3.67 6.01
C GLU A 62 0.14 4.45 5.31
N LYS A 63 -1.06 4.38 5.87
CA LYS A 63 -2.20 5.14 5.39
C LYS A 63 -2.50 6.20 6.45
N ASN A 64 -2.62 7.42 6.01
CA ASN A 64 -2.96 8.52 6.89
C ASN A 64 -4.09 9.30 6.25
N GLY A 65 -5.33 9.08 6.72
CA GLY A 65 -6.49 9.66 6.09
C GLY A 65 -6.62 9.18 4.66
N ASP A 66 -6.64 10.11 3.72
CA ASP A 66 -6.76 9.79 2.31
C ASP A 66 -5.41 9.66 1.62
N TYR A 67 -4.34 9.55 2.37
CA TYR A 67 -3.00 9.53 1.81
C TYR A 67 -2.30 8.21 2.08
N LEU A 68 -1.61 7.75 1.04
CA LEU A 68 -0.70 6.62 1.13
C LEU A 68 0.70 7.19 1.23
N ILE A 69 1.45 6.79 2.23
CA ILE A 69 2.80 7.26 2.43
C ILE A 69 3.73 6.07 2.29
N ILE A 70 4.65 6.15 1.34
CA ILE A 70 5.62 5.08 1.09
C ILE A 70 7.01 5.61 1.39
N LYS A 71 7.74 4.89 2.20
CA LYS A 71 9.08 5.29 2.61
C LYS A 71 10.09 4.26 2.13
N GLY A 72 11.28 4.73 1.85
CA GLY A 72 12.34 3.86 1.40
C GLY A 72 13.62 4.63 1.21
N LYS A 73 14.46 4.11 0.33
CA LYS A 73 15.78 4.68 0.07
C LYS A 73 16.03 4.76 -1.42
N ASN A 74 16.74 5.81 -1.83
CA ASN A 74 17.34 5.84 -3.14
C ASN A 74 18.58 4.96 -3.11
N ILE A 75 18.76 4.15 -4.13
CA ILE A 75 19.90 3.24 -4.18
C ILE A 75 20.88 3.57 -5.29
N GLY A 76 20.85 4.82 -5.76
CA GLY A 76 21.82 5.28 -6.73
C GLY A 76 23.14 5.65 -6.08
N SER A 77 23.87 6.55 -6.72
CA SER A 77 25.19 6.95 -6.23
C SER A 77 25.15 7.62 -4.89
N VAL A 78 24.05 8.28 -4.56
CA VAL A 78 23.85 8.89 -3.25
C VAL A 78 22.64 8.25 -2.60
N LYS A 79 22.86 7.56 -1.49
CA LYS A 79 21.79 6.88 -0.79
C LYS A 79 21.10 7.85 0.14
N ARG A 80 19.81 8.02 -0.04
CA ARG A 80 19.01 8.90 0.79
C ARG A 80 17.67 8.25 1.09
N GLU A 81 17.17 8.52 2.27
CA GLU A 81 15.82 8.12 2.60
C GLU A 81 14.84 9.06 1.95
N PHE A 82 13.67 8.53 1.59
CA PHE A 82 12.62 9.34 1.03
C PHE A 82 11.29 8.95 1.64
N SER A 83 10.33 9.84 1.48
CA SER A 83 8.96 9.60 1.91
C SER A 83 8.06 10.23 0.87
N ASP A 84 7.34 9.38 0.13
CA ASP A 84 6.39 9.84 -0.87
C ASP A 84 4.99 9.81 -0.31
N THR A 85 4.27 10.90 -0.49
CA THR A 85 2.89 11.03 -0.04
C THR A 85 2.00 11.13 -1.27
N LEU A 86 1.10 10.17 -1.42
CA LEU A 86 0.23 10.07 -2.58
C LEU A 86 -1.21 10.10 -2.12
N LYS A 87 -2.04 10.88 -2.80
CA LYS A 87 -3.45 10.92 -2.45
C LYS A 87 -4.17 9.70 -3.02
N ILE A 88 -4.98 9.07 -2.21
CA ILE A 88 -5.77 7.93 -2.64
C ILE A 88 -7.07 8.46 -3.21
N GLU A 89 -7.19 8.41 -4.54
CA GLU A 89 -8.40 8.85 -5.20
C GLU A 89 -9.48 7.78 -5.11
N SER A 90 -9.09 6.51 -5.25
CA SER A 90 -10.01 5.40 -5.06
C SER A 90 -9.22 4.11 -4.90
N VAL A 91 -9.83 3.14 -4.25
CA VAL A 91 -9.27 1.80 -4.13
C VAL A 91 -10.43 0.81 -4.02
N ASP A 92 -10.30 -0.29 -4.77
CA ASP A 92 -11.27 -1.39 -4.67
C ASP A 92 -10.50 -2.70 -4.86
N ASP A 93 -11.22 -3.78 -5.12
CA ASP A 93 -10.60 -5.09 -5.23
C ASP A 93 -9.68 -5.21 -6.44
N ASN A 94 -9.86 -4.36 -7.43
CA ASN A 94 -9.17 -4.50 -8.71
C ASN A 94 -8.24 -3.34 -9.02
N GLU A 95 -8.53 -2.16 -8.51
CA GLU A 95 -7.82 -0.96 -8.92
C GLU A 95 -7.48 -0.07 -7.75
N LEU A 96 -6.36 0.61 -7.88
CA LEU A 96 -5.93 1.66 -6.97
C LEU A 96 -5.57 2.86 -7.82
N ILE A 97 -6.18 4.00 -7.54
CA ILE A 97 -5.88 5.23 -8.25
C ILE A 97 -5.28 6.21 -7.26
N LEU A 98 -4.07 6.63 -7.54
CA LEU A 98 -3.33 7.57 -6.72
C LEU A 98 -3.08 8.83 -7.51
N SER A 99 -2.92 9.94 -6.82
CA SER A 99 -2.55 11.20 -7.47
C SER A 99 -1.43 11.87 -6.69
N GLN A 100 -0.61 12.58 -7.45
CA GLN A 100 0.51 13.33 -6.88
C GLN A 100 0.86 14.44 -7.86
N SER A 101 0.98 15.66 -7.34
CA SER A 101 1.39 16.81 -8.14
C SER A 101 0.51 17.00 -9.38
N GLY A 102 -0.79 16.76 -9.21
CA GLY A 102 -1.74 16.97 -10.30
C GLY A 102 -1.84 15.83 -11.30
N GLU A 103 -1.06 14.80 -11.12
CA GLU A 103 -1.10 13.64 -12.01
C GLU A 103 -1.75 12.46 -11.33
N THR A 104 -2.45 11.67 -12.11
CA THR A 104 -3.17 10.50 -11.62
C THR A 104 -2.51 9.26 -12.17
N ILE A 105 -2.27 8.28 -11.30
CA ILE A 105 -1.64 7.02 -11.67
C ILE A 105 -2.60 5.90 -11.30
N LYS A 106 -2.87 5.03 -12.26
CA LYS A 106 -3.75 3.90 -12.06
C LYS A 106 -2.92 2.63 -11.92
N TYR A 107 -3.23 1.86 -10.90
CA TYR A 107 -2.62 0.56 -10.68
C TYR A 107 -3.70 -0.51 -10.70
N ASN A 108 -3.35 -1.68 -11.21
CA ASN A 108 -4.22 -2.84 -11.16
C ASN A 108 -3.71 -3.79 -10.09
N ARG A 109 -4.64 -4.47 -9.43
CA ARG A 109 -4.24 -5.47 -8.45
C ARG A 109 -3.78 -6.72 -9.19
N LYS A 110 -2.59 -7.17 -8.84
CA LYS A 110 -2.04 -8.39 -9.41
C LYS A 110 -2.37 -9.54 -8.48
N VAL A 111 -2.97 -10.58 -9.02
CA VAL A 111 -3.32 -11.75 -8.25
C VAL A 111 -2.14 -12.71 -8.28
N GLU A 112 -1.68 -13.07 -7.10
CA GLU A 112 -0.60 -14.04 -6.97
C GLU A 112 -1.17 -15.43 -7.08
N LYS A 113 -0.44 -16.32 -7.71
CA LYS A 113 -0.87 -17.70 -7.89
C LYS A 113 0.07 -18.67 -7.25
#